data_0efb9672e35360c06a5187e42e8b0692
#
_entry.id   0efb9672e35360c06a5187e42e8b0692
#
_cell.length_a   1.000
_cell.length_b   1.000
_cell.length_c   1.000
_cell.angle_alpha   90.00
_cell.angle_beta   90.00
_cell.angle_gamma   90.00
#
_symmetry.space_group_name_H-M   'P 1'
#
loop_
_entity.id
_entity.type
_entity.pdbx_description
1 polymer ?
#
loop_
_entity_poly.entity_id
_entity_poly.type
_entity_poly.pdbx_seq_one_letter_code
_entity_poly.pdbx_strand_id
1 'polypeptide(L)'
;MEIQPLLTPPWQQLTPLIEASTAEGFRFLARLKEKYLTGQKCFNAPGETLLGAYHQAELLGVCGLTQDPYSNDPHIGRIRHLYIRPSNRGHGIGSQLVRAIEQQATRTFTSLVLRTDSEAASRFYLALGYEPTPESTTATHRLAIGHNMAPQG
;
A
#
# COMPACT_ATOMS: atom_id res chain seq x y z
N MET A 1 0.27 18.68 1.25
CA MET A 1 0.33 17.35 0.59
C MET A 1 -1.05 16.75 0.55
N GLU A 2 -1.41 16.20 -0.59
CA GLU A 2 -2.71 15.57 -0.76
C GLU A 2 -2.55 14.08 -1.03
N ILE A 3 -3.42 13.27 -0.45
CA ILE A 3 -3.49 11.84 -0.73
C ILE A 3 -4.79 11.57 -1.46
N GLN A 4 -4.71 10.94 -2.62
CA GLN A 4 -5.88 10.67 -3.44
C GLN A 4 -5.74 9.35 -4.17
N PRO A 5 -6.88 8.71 -4.51
CA PRO A 5 -6.84 7.46 -5.26
C PRO A 5 -6.32 7.68 -6.68
N LEU A 6 -5.56 6.71 -7.16
CA LEU A 6 -5.10 6.70 -8.54
C LEU A 6 -6.03 5.77 -9.32
N LEU A 7 -7.15 6.30 -9.79
CA LEU A 7 -8.18 5.49 -10.44
C LEU A 7 -7.72 4.97 -11.80
N THR A 8 -7.05 5.80 -12.55
CA THR A 8 -6.38 5.42 -13.79
C THR A 8 -4.93 5.78 -13.60
N PRO A 9 -4.04 4.81 -13.52
CA PRO A 9 -2.65 5.12 -13.18
C PRO A 9 -2.07 6.17 -14.13
N PRO A 10 -1.59 7.28 -13.59
CA PRO A 10 -0.99 8.33 -14.41
C PRO A 10 0.46 7.98 -14.72
N TRP A 11 0.68 7.17 -15.74
CA TRP A 11 2.00 6.62 -16.02
C TRP A 11 3.08 7.67 -16.16
N GLN A 12 2.76 8.84 -16.70
CA GLN A 12 3.74 9.91 -16.80
C GLN A 12 4.20 10.38 -15.43
N GLN A 13 3.29 10.50 -14.49
CA GLN A 13 3.63 10.90 -13.12
C GLN A 13 4.28 9.76 -12.34
N LEU A 14 3.95 8.52 -12.66
CA LEU A 14 4.54 7.35 -12.03
C LEU A 14 5.92 7.02 -12.56
N THR A 15 6.27 7.46 -13.76
CA THR A 15 7.57 7.13 -14.37
C THR A 15 8.75 7.45 -13.46
N PRO A 16 8.85 8.62 -12.83
CA PRO A 16 9.97 8.87 -11.91
C PRO A 16 10.04 7.90 -10.73
N LEU A 17 8.87 7.48 -10.21
CA LEU A 17 8.84 6.49 -9.14
C LEU A 17 9.25 5.11 -9.63
N ILE A 18 8.81 4.73 -10.83
CA ILE A 18 9.19 3.45 -11.43
C ILE A 18 10.71 3.41 -11.64
N GLU A 19 11.26 4.47 -12.21
CA GLU A 19 12.70 4.54 -12.45
C GLU A 19 13.50 4.52 -11.15
N ALA A 20 13.09 5.30 -10.16
CA ALA A 20 13.78 5.34 -8.87
C ALA A 20 13.71 3.98 -8.15
N SER A 21 12.54 3.34 -8.13
CA SER A 21 12.39 2.06 -7.48
C SER A 21 13.20 0.97 -8.18
N THR A 22 13.23 0.99 -9.51
CA THR A 22 14.01 0.04 -10.29
C THR A 22 15.51 0.22 -10.02
N ALA A 23 15.97 1.46 -9.93
CA ALA A 23 17.36 1.77 -9.62
C ALA A 23 17.75 1.28 -8.22
N GLU A 24 16.80 1.20 -7.29
CA GLU A 24 17.04 0.66 -5.96
C GLU A 24 16.88 -0.86 -5.91
N GLY A 25 16.59 -1.53 -7.01
CA GLY A 25 16.43 -2.97 -7.05
C GLY A 25 15.02 -3.48 -6.82
N PHE A 26 14.04 -2.60 -6.72
CA PHE A 26 12.64 -3.01 -6.54
C PHE A 26 11.92 -3.06 -7.88
N ARG A 27 11.17 -4.12 -8.12
CA ARG A 27 10.51 -4.31 -9.40
C ARG A 27 8.99 -4.15 -9.35
N PHE A 28 8.42 -3.91 -8.18
CA PHE A 28 6.98 -3.99 -8.03
C PHE A 28 6.21 -2.93 -8.83
N LEU A 29 6.73 -1.71 -8.94
CA LEU A 29 6.05 -0.67 -9.74
C LEU A 29 6.17 -0.93 -11.23
N ALA A 30 7.33 -1.39 -11.69
CA ALA A 30 7.50 -1.76 -13.09
C ALA A 30 6.58 -2.92 -13.47
N ARG A 31 6.45 -3.91 -12.60
CA ARG A 31 5.54 -5.04 -12.81
C ARG A 31 4.07 -4.60 -12.82
N LEU A 32 3.72 -3.67 -11.97
CA LEU A 32 2.37 -3.12 -11.93
C LEU A 32 2.02 -2.46 -13.26
N LYS A 33 2.92 -1.64 -13.78
CA LYS A 33 2.73 -1.01 -15.09
C LYS A 33 2.58 -2.05 -16.19
N GLU A 34 3.43 -3.07 -16.18
CA GLU A 34 3.39 -4.12 -17.19
C GLU A 34 2.05 -4.85 -17.18
N LYS A 35 1.56 -5.23 -16.00
CA LYS A 35 0.26 -5.88 -15.87
C LYS A 35 -0.85 -4.99 -16.41
N TYR A 36 -0.83 -3.73 -16.07
CA TYR A 36 -1.85 -2.79 -16.53
C TYR A 36 -1.83 -2.67 -18.05
N LEU A 37 -0.65 -2.55 -18.64
CA LEU A 37 -0.51 -2.40 -20.10
C LEU A 37 -0.94 -3.66 -20.86
N THR A 38 -0.88 -4.83 -20.23
CA THR A 38 -1.35 -6.08 -20.85
C THR A 38 -2.83 -6.34 -20.62
N GLY A 39 -3.55 -5.36 -20.08
CA GLY A 39 -5.00 -5.46 -19.92
C GLY A 39 -5.46 -6.05 -18.60
N GLN A 40 -4.55 -6.39 -17.69
CA GLN A 40 -4.96 -6.88 -16.39
C GLN A 40 -5.50 -5.74 -15.55
N LYS A 41 -6.65 -5.95 -14.95
CA LYS A 41 -7.21 -4.95 -14.04
C LYS A 41 -6.55 -5.08 -12.68
N CYS A 42 -6.15 -3.95 -12.13
CA CYS A 42 -5.50 -3.88 -10.84
C CYS A 42 -6.32 -3.00 -9.91
N PHE A 43 -6.38 -3.37 -8.63
CA PHE A 43 -7.06 -2.60 -7.59
C PHE A 43 -8.53 -2.34 -7.89
N ASN A 44 -9.21 -3.26 -8.56
CA ASN A 44 -10.60 -3.09 -8.92
C ASN A 44 -11.58 -4.02 -8.19
N ALA A 45 -11.10 -4.90 -7.34
CA ALA A 45 -11.98 -5.73 -6.52
C ALA A 45 -12.51 -4.90 -5.33
N PRO A 46 -13.60 -5.34 -4.68
CA PRO A 46 -14.17 -4.60 -3.57
C PRO A 46 -13.14 -4.31 -2.47
N GLY A 47 -13.05 -3.06 -2.07
CA GLY A 47 -12.13 -2.62 -1.03
C GLY A 47 -10.72 -2.31 -1.50
N GLU A 48 -10.39 -2.61 -2.75
CA GLU A 48 -9.04 -2.37 -3.26
C GLU A 48 -8.84 -0.94 -3.73
N THR A 49 -7.64 -0.42 -3.57
CA THR A 49 -7.29 0.91 -4.03
C THR A 49 -5.78 1.07 -4.15
N LEU A 50 -5.37 2.02 -4.96
CA LEU A 50 -3.99 2.50 -5.02
C LEU A 50 -4.04 4.00 -4.71
N LEU A 51 -3.36 4.41 -3.63
CA LEU A 51 -3.32 5.81 -3.23
C LEU A 51 -2.00 6.44 -3.64
N GLY A 52 -2.05 7.70 -4.04
CA GLY A 52 -0.87 8.49 -4.31
C GLY A 52 -0.81 9.70 -3.40
N ALA A 53 0.40 10.08 -2.99
CA ALA A 53 0.65 11.29 -2.23
C ALA A 53 1.23 12.35 -3.16
N TYR A 54 0.56 13.50 -3.24
CA TYR A 54 0.95 14.59 -4.12
C TYR A 54 1.35 15.82 -3.31
N HIS A 55 2.36 16.50 -3.77
CA HIS A 55 2.66 17.86 -3.35
C HIS A 55 2.62 18.72 -4.60
N GLN A 56 1.66 19.65 -4.64
CA GLN A 56 1.34 20.39 -5.85
C GLN A 56 0.98 19.38 -6.95
N ALA A 57 1.61 19.38 -8.08
CA ALA A 57 1.30 18.43 -9.15
C ALA A 57 2.26 17.24 -9.19
N GLU A 58 3.12 17.10 -8.17
CA GLU A 58 4.15 16.08 -8.19
C GLU A 58 3.78 14.88 -7.32
N LEU A 59 3.86 13.69 -7.89
CA LEU A 59 3.59 12.46 -7.17
C LEU A 59 4.84 12.05 -6.39
N LEU A 60 4.71 11.99 -5.07
CA LEU A 60 5.84 11.73 -4.16
C LEU A 60 5.92 10.28 -3.72
N GLY A 61 4.81 9.59 -3.70
CA GLY A 61 4.78 8.21 -3.24
C GLY A 61 3.44 7.55 -3.50
N VAL A 62 3.41 6.24 -3.34
CA VAL A 62 2.21 5.42 -3.56
C VAL A 62 2.09 4.35 -2.50
N CYS A 63 0.88 3.87 -2.29
CA CYS A 63 0.63 2.70 -1.46
C CYS A 63 -0.64 2.01 -1.93
N GLY A 64 -0.60 0.69 -2.05
CA GLY A 64 -1.72 -0.09 -2.53
C GLY A 64 -2.38 -0.93 -1.44
N LEU A 65 -3.66 -1.21 -1.64
CA LEU A 65 -4.45 -2.09 -0.78
C LEU A 65 -5.19 -3.08 -1.68
N THR A 66 -4.98 -4.36 -1.44
CA THR A 66 -5.70 -5.42 -2.16
C THR A 66 -6.33 -6.38 -1.16
N GLN A 67 -7.27 -7.20 -1.63
CA GLN A 67 -7.67 -8.37 -0.87
C GLN A 67 -6.47 -9.29 -0.74
N ASP A 68 -6.33 -9.95 0.40
CA ASP A 68 -5.20 -10.85 0.59
C ASP A 68 -5.40 -12.11 -0.27
N PRO A 69 -4.55 -12.33 -1.27
CA PRO A 69 -4.73 -13.47 -2.18
C PRO A 69 -4.35 -14.81 -1.55
N TYR A 70 -3.73 -14.79 -0.38
CA TYR A 70 -3.26 -16.01 0.30
C TYR A 70 -4.24 -16.48 1.36
N SER A 71 -5.30 -15.75 1.62
CA SER A 71 -6.30 -16.09 2.62
C SER A 71 -7.64 -16.36 1.94
N ASN A 72 -8.43 -17.26 2.52
CA ASN A 72 -9.80 -17.46 2.07
C ASN A 72 -10.78 -16.50 2.74
N ASP A 73 -10.29 -15.66 3.65
CA ASP A 73 -11.12 -14.71 4.36
C ASP A 73 -11.19 -13.40 3.58
N PRO A 74 -12.37 -13.01 3.06
CA PRO A 74 -12.48 -11.76 2.29
C PRO A 74 -12.35 -10.51 3.15
N HIS A 75 -12.23 -10.65 4.47
CA HIS A 75 -12.09 -9.52 5.37
C HIS A 75 -10.63 -9.21 5.71
N ILE A 76 -9.69 -9.87 5.04
CA ILE A 76 -8.26 -9.58 5.21
C ILE A 76 -7.75 -8.83 3.99
N GLY A 77 -7.24 -7.63 4.22
CA GLY A 77 -6.60 -6.83 3.19
C GLY A 77 -5.07 -6.93 3.26
N ARG A 78 -4.41 -6.63 2.18
CA ARG A 78 -2.95 -6.65 2.11
C ARG A 78 -2.44 -5.31 1.62
N ILE A 79 -1.50 -4.74 2.38
CA ILE A 79 -0.78 -3.54 1.96
C ILE A 79 0.28 -3.95 0.93
N ARG A 80 0.32 -3.22 -0.19
CA ARG A 80 1.25 -3.50 -1.27
C ARG A 80 1.81 -2.20 -1.84
N HIS A 81 2.99 -2.31 -2.41
CA HIS A 81 3.55 -1.25 -3.26
C HIS A 81 3.76 0.08 -2.54
N LEU A 82 4.04 0.05 -1.24
CA LEU A 82 4.43 1.29 -0.57
C LEU A 82 5.79 1.73 -1.08
N TYR A 83 5.82 2.87 -1.70
CA TYR A 83 7.07 3.42 -2.20
C TYR A 83 7.05 4.94 -2.13
N ILE A 84 8.09 5.52 -1.55
CA ILE A 84 8.28 6.97 -1.46
C ILE A 84 9.54 7.32 -2.22
N ARG A 85 9.50 8.37 -3.03
CA ARG A 85 10.68 8.85 -3.74
C ARG A 85 11.81 9.09 -2.73
N PRO A 86 13.05 8.66 -3.05
CA PRO A 86 14.15 8.78 -2.09
C PRO A 86 14.35 10.19 -1.54
N SER A 87 14.21 11.22 -2.40
CA SER A 87 14.38 12.60 -1.98
C SER A 87 13.30 13.10 -1.02
N ASN A 88 12.20 12.37 -0.89
CA ASN A 88 11.07 12.78 -0.07
C ASN A 88 10.92 11.91 1.19
N ARG A 89 11.84 11.00 1.44
CA ARG A 89 11.82 10.14 2.61
C ARG A 89 12.18 10.92 3.87
N GLY A 90 11.70 10.44 5.02
CA GLY A 90 11.99 11.09 6.28
C GLY A 90 11.08 12.26 6.61
N HIS A 91 9.99 12.45 5.86
CA HIS A 91 9.05 13.54 6.07
C HIS A 91 7.65 13.05 6.45
N GLY A 92 7.50 11.77 6.79
CA GLY A 92 6.22 11.24 7.25
C GLY A 92 5.23 10.88 6.16
N ILE A 93 5.63 10.93 4.89
CA ILE A 93 4.73 10.63 3.77
C ILE A 93 4.27 9.18 3.81
N GLY A 94 5.20 8.25 4.08
CA GLY A 94 4.86 6.83 4.18
C GLY A 94 3.85 6.56 5.27
N SER A 95 4.02 7.16 6.44
CA SER A 95 3.06 7.02 7.54
C SER A 95 1.69 7.54 7.15
N GLN A 96 1.64 8.69 6.49
CA GLN A 96 0.36 9.27 6.07
C GLN A 96 -0.34 8.39 5.04
N LEU A 97 0.41 7.82 4.10
CA LEU A 97 -0.16 6.90 3.12
C LEU A 97 -0.70 5.63 3.79
N VAL A 98 0.06 5.04 4.70
CA VAL A 98 -0.40 3.83 5.38
C VAL A 98 -1.63 4.13 6.23
N ARG A 99 -1.67 5.26 6.94
CA ARG A 99 -2.86 5.63 7.73
C ARG A 99 -4.07 5.86 6.83
N ALA A 100 -3.89 6.44 5.65
CA ALA A 100 -4.99 6.61 4.70
C ALA A 100 -5.49 5.26 4.18
N ILE A 101 -4.59 4.32 3.92
CA ILE A 101 -4.95 2.95 3.55
C ILE A 101 -5.76 2.29 4.67
N GLU A 102 -5.30 2.42 5.92
CA GLU A 102 -6.01 1.83 7.07
C GLU A 102 -7.42 2.37 7.19
N GLN A 103 -7.56 3.68 7.02
CA GLN A 103 -8.85 4.32 7.13
C GLN A 103 -9.82 3.83 6.05
N GLN A 104 -9.35 3.71 4.83
CA GLN A 104 -10.17 3.19 3.75
C GLN A 104 -10.46 1.70 3.95
N ALA A 105 -9.52 0.95 4.46
CA ALA A 105 -9.67 -0.49 4.68
C ALA A 105 -10.75 -0.84 5.68
N THR A 106 -11.04 0.04 6.64
CA THR A 106 -12.06 -0.22 7.66
C THR A 106 -13.45 -0.45 7.08
N ARG A 107 -13.70 -0.03 5.84
CA ARG A 107 -14.99 -0.22 5.18
C ARG A 107 -15.19 -1.65 4.71
N THR A 108 -14.12 -2.40 4.52
CA THR A 108 -14.20 -3.73 3.89
C THR A 108 -13.47 -4.79 4.71
N PHE A 109 -12.38 -4.44 5.36
CA PHE A 109 -11.48 -5.39 6.00
C PHE A 109 -11.48 -5.24 7.52
N THR A 110 -11.20 -6.34 8.22
CA THR A 110 -11.06 -6.34 9.68
C THR A 110 -9.60 -6.40 10.09
N SER A 111 -8.72 -6.80 9.19
CA SER A 111 -7.29 -6.80 9.45
C SER A 111 -6.52 -6.56 8.17
N LEU A 112 -5.31 -6.06 8.33
CA LEU A 112 -4.36 -5.87 7.23
C LEU A 112 -3.14 -6.72 7.48
N VAL A 113 -2.59 -7.28 6.43
CA VAL A 113 -1.32 -7.99 6.44
C VAL A 113 -0.38 -7.37 5.43
N LEU A 114 0.90 -7.62 5.60
CA LEU A 114 1.90 -7.22 4.64
C LEU A 114 3.11 -8.13 4.77
N ARG A 115 3.95 -8.13 3.75
CA ARG A 115 5.22 -8.84 3.77
C ARG A 115 6.35 -7.90 3.44
N THR A 116 7.39 -7.91 4.25
CA THR A 116 8.63 -7.20 3.96
C THR A 116 9.82 -7.99 4.45
N ASP A 117 10.92 -7.91 3.70
CA ASP A 117 12.20 -8.50 4.09
C ASP A 117 13.17 -7.42 4.60
N SER A 118 12.75 -6.18 4.64
CA SER A 118 13.57 -5.04 5.04
C SER A 118 13.44 -4.77 6.53
N GLU A 119 14.58 -4.67 7.23
CA GLU A 119 14.56 -4.30 8.64
C GLU A 119 14.03 -2.87 8.83
N ALA A 120 14.38 -1.95 7.94
CA ALA A 120 13.91 -0.59 8.03
C ALA A 120 12.38 -0.53 7.87
N ALA A 121 11.83 -1.28 6.92
CA ALA A 121 10.38 -1.36 6.76
C ALA A 121 9.73 -2.02 7.96
N SER A 122 10.33 -3.07 8.51
CA SER A 122 9.81 -3.70 9.72
C SER A 122 9.70 -2.71 10.87
N ARG A 123 10.76 -1.94 11.12
CA ARG A 123 10.74 -0.93 12.17
C ARG A 123 9.67 0.13 11.91
N PHE A 124 9.50 0.52 10.66
CA PHE A 124 8.48 1.47 10.26
C PHE A 124 7.08 0.95 10.61
N TYR A 125 6.77 -0.28 10.23
CA TYR A 125 5.45 -0.83 10.51
C TYR A 125 5.23 -1.13 11.99
N LEU A 126 6.26 -1.61 12.69
CA LEU A 126 6.15 -1.82 14.13
C LEU A 126 5.84 -0.50 14.86
N ALA A 127 6.48 0.59 14.43
CA ALA A 127 6.21 1.91 15.01
C ALA A 127 4.77 2.37 14.74
N LEU A 128 4.14 1.90 13.67
CA LEU A 128 2.73 2.20 13.38
C LEU A 128 1.76 1.29 14.12
N GLY A 129 2.24 0.31 14.88
CA GLY A 129 1.40 -0.57 15.66
C GLY A 129 1.19 -1.96 15.06
N TYR A 130 1.83 -2.26 13.94
CA TYR A 130 1.74 -3.60 13.35
C TYR A 130 2.50 -4.61 14.20
N GLU A 131 2.01 -5.83 14.21
CA GLU A 131 2.61 -6.93 14.97
C GLU A 131 3.28 -7.92 14.04
N PRO A 132 4.41 -8.51 14.43
CA PRO A 132 5.02 -9.55 13.62
C PRO A 132 4.16 -10.81 13.59
N THR A 133 4.25 -11.54 12.46
CA THR A 133 3.51 -12.79 12.27
C THR A 133 4.49 -13.92 11.98
N PRO A 134 5.30 -14.33 12.96
CA PRO A 134 6.35 -15.33 12.71
C PRO A 134 5.80 -16.69 12.27
N GLU A 135 4.53 -16.98 12.57
CA GLU A 135 3.92 -18.24 12.17
C GLU A 135 3.43 -18.25 10.73
N SER A 136 3.38 -17.10 10.09
CA SER A 136 2.85 -17.02 8.73
C SER A 136 3.96 -17.23 7.70
N THR A 137 3.63 -17.89 6.59
CA THR A 137 4.54 -18.04 5.46
C THR A 137 4.29 -17.00 4.37
N THR A 138 3.22 -16.23 4.46
CA THR A 138 2.82 -15.29 3.42
C THR A 138 2.85 -13.84 3.89
N ALA A 139 2.93 -13.60 5.19
CA ALA A 139 2.97 -12.25 5.75
C ALA A 139 4.02 -12.19 6.85
N THR A 140 4.56 -11.00 7.06
CA THR A 140 5.52 -10.76 8.14
C THR A 140 4.92 -9.88 9.24
N HIS A 141 3.88 -9.11 8.93
CA HIS A 141 3.25 -8.17 9.86
C HIS A 141 1.75 -8.12 9.64
N ARG A 142 1.02 -7.79 10.70
CA ARG A 142 -0.43 -7.62 10.63
C ARG A 142 -0.90 -6.52 11.58
N LEU A 143 -2.06 -5.97 11.26
CA LEU A 143 -2.74 -5.02 12.12
C LEU A 143 -4.23 -5.33 12.12
N ALA A 144 -4.83 -5.47 13.29
CA ALA A 144 -6.28 -5.55 13.40
C ALA A 144 -6.83 -4.12 13.36
N ILE A 145 -7.69 -3.82 12.38
CA ILE A 145 -8.17 -2.46 12.20
C ILE A 145 -9.62 -2.30 12.63
N GLY A 146 -10.29 -3.37 12.94
CA GLY A 146 -11.71 -3.29 13.26
C GLY A 146 -12.50 -2.82 12.05
N HIS A 147 -13.63 -3.46 11.82
CA HIS A 147 -14.49 -3.06 10.72
C HIS A 147 -15.30 -1.85 11.16
N ASN A 148 -15.17 -0.76 10.42
CA ASN A 148 -15.87 0.46 10.77
C ASN A 148 -17.28 0.42 10.27
N MET A 149 -18.05 -0.57 10.70
CA MET A 149 -19.37 -0.69 10.21
C MET A 149 -20.37 -0.24 11.15
N ALA A 150 -20.15 -0.39 12.31
CA ALA A 150 -21.16 -0.13 13.18
C ALA A 150 -21.13 1.28 13.47
N PRO A 151 -22.24 1.87 13.50
CA PRO A 151 -22.31 2.97 14.33
C PRO A 151 -21.91 2.40 15.56
N GLN A 152 -20.94 2.76 15.99
CA GLN A 152 -20.48 2.26 17.14
C GLN A 152 -21.30 2.73 18.22
N GLY A 153 -22.20 2.87 18.24
CA GLY A 153 -22.99 3.30 19.35
C GLY A 153 -24.14 2.77 19.54
#